data_0bdc7b760528c295dea7512b039c0f7d
#
_entry.id   0bdc7b760528c295dea7512b039c0f7d
#
_cell.length_a   1.000
_cell.length_b   1.000
_cell.length_c   1.000
_cell.angle_alpha   90.00
_cell.angle_beta   90.00
_cell.angle_gamma   90.00
#
_symmetry.space_group_name_H-M   'P 1'
#
loop_
_entity.id
_entity.type
_entity.pdbx_description
1 polymer ?
#
loop_
_entity_poly.entity_id
_entity_poly.type
_entity_poly.pdbx_seq_one_letter_code
_entity_poly.pdbx_strand_id
1 'polypeptide(L)'
;MYPKHRQDTGVPANPSLPAIEKDVLDYWSGDKTFQASIDARDAGPKGSNEFVFYDGPPFANGLPHYGHLLTGYVKDLVPRYQTMRGRRVERRFGWDCHGLPAETETEKQLGITTKQEILDLGVRQFNDACRTSVLQYTKDWERYVTRQSRWVDFANDYKTLDTDYMESVMWAFKTLHDKGLIY
;
A
#
# COMPACT_ATOMS: atom_id res chain seq x y z
N MET A 1 -16.47 4.38 19.64
CA MET A 1 -16.82 5.64 20.40
C MET A 1 -15.51 6.39 20.60
N TYR A 2 -15.38 7.62 20.13
CA TYR A 2 -14.14 8.39 20.31
C TYR A 2 -13.86 8.60 21.79
N PRO A 3 -12.58 8.64 22.21
CA PRO A 3 -12.24 8.93 23.59
C PRO A 3 -12.80 10.30 23.97
N LYS A 4 -13.57 10.34 25.05
CA LYS A 4 -14.11 11.60 25.56
C LYS A 4 -12.98 12.42 26.13
N HIS A 5 -12.98 13.72 25.86
CA HIS A 5 -12.09 14.67 26.52
C HIS A 5 -12.22 14.54 28.03
N ARG A 6 -11.11 14.38 28.75
CA ARG A 6 -11.10 14.40 30.21
C ARG A 6 -11.30 15.83 30.66
N GLN A 7 -12.44 16.10 31.25
CA GLN A 7 -12.80 17.46 31.74
C GLN A 7 -11.88 17.96 32.85
N ASP A 8 -11.19 17.04 33.51
CA ASP A 8 -10.33 17.31 34.69
C ASP A 8 -8.92 17.78 34.34
N THR A 9 -8.45 17.56 33.14
CA THR A 9 -7.07 17.87 32.74
C THR A 9 -6.92 19.13 31.90
N GLY A 10 -8.01 19.64 31.31
CA GLY A 10 -7.97 20.76 30.36
C GLY A 10 -7.17 20.47 29.10
N VAL A 11 -7.15 21.41 28.16
CA VAL A 11 -6.23 21.37 27.01
C VAL A 11 -4.96 22.11 27.42
N PRO A 12 -3.77 21.48 27.33
CA PRO A 12 -2.53 22.18 27.68
C PRO A 12 -2.31 23.38 26.74
N ALA A 13 -1.76 24.46 27.30
CA ALA A 13 -1.50 25.69 26.53
C ALA A 13 -0.59 25.45 25.31
N ASN A 14 0.33 24.48 25.45
CA ASN A 14 1.22 24.04 24.36
C ASN A 14 1.07 22.52 24.18
N PRO A 15 0.12 22.04 23.38
CA PRO A 15 -0.08 20.61 23.16
C PRO A 15 1.07 20.02 22.33
N SER A 16 1.57 18.87 22.73
CA SER A 16 2.51 18.09 21.92
C SER A 16 1.74 17.33 20.85
N LEU A 17 1.64 17.87 19.64
CA LEU A 17 0.93 17.23 18.54
C LEU A 17 1.48 15.81 18.24
N PRO A 18 2.81 15.56 18.21
CA PRO A 18 3.33 14.21 17.98
C PRO A 18 2.91 13.19 19.05
N ALA A 19 2.74 13.61 20.32
CA ALA A 19 2.25 12.73 21.37
C ALA A 19 0.77 12.40 21.18
N ILE A 20 -0.05 13.41 20.91
CA ILE A 20 -1.49 13.25 20.64
C ILE A 20 -1.72 12.31 19.44
N GLU A 21 -0.95 12.47 18.37
CA GLU A 21 -1.03 11.62 17.19
C GLU A 21 -0.72 10.15 17.52
N LYS A 22 0.28 9.89 18.35
CA LYS A 22 0.60 8.52 18.79
C LYS A 22 -0.53 7.94 19.63
N ASP A 23 -1.07 8.69 20.58
CA ASP A 23 -2.20 8.25 21.42
C ASP A 23 -3.43 7.90 20.56
N VAL A 24 -3.69 8.67 19.49
CA VAL A 24 -4.78 8.41 18.55
C VAL A 24 -4.52 7.14 17.74
N LEU A 25 -3.28 6.91 17.26
CA LEU A 25 -2.91 5.71 16.54
C LEU A 25 -3.05 4.46 17.42
N ASP A 26 -2.60 4.54 18.67
CA ASP A 26 -2.72 3.46 19.65
C ASP A 26 -4.19 3.14 19.95
N TYR A 27 -5.03 4.18 20.10
CA TYR A 27 -6.47 4.02 20.25
C TYR A 27 -7.09 3.32 19.03
N TRP A 28 -6.81 3.79 17.80
CA TRP A 28 -7.34 3.20 16.58
C TRP A 28 -6.93 1.73 16.38
N SER A 29 -5.72 1.40 16.78
CA SER A 29 -5.21 0.03 16.73
C SER A 29 -5.95 -0.87 17.71
N GLY A 30 -6.14 -0.45 18.95
CA GLY A 30 -6.86 -1.21 19.98
C GLY A 30 -8.36 -1.35 19.71
N ASP A 31 -8.99 -0.27 19.24
CA ASP A 31 -10.42 -0.22 18.88
C ASP A 31 -10.74 -0.84 17.52
N LYS A 32 -9.72 -1.13 16.72
CA LYS A 32 -9.88 -1.57 15.32
C LYS A 32 -10.73 -0.61 14.48
N THR A 33 -10.58 0.70 14.71
CA THR A 33 -11.44 1.75 14.16
C THR A 33 -11.54 1.68 12.64
N PHE A 34 -10.43 1.39 11.95
CA PHE A 34 -10.45 1.23 10.48
C PHE A 34 -11.35 0.07 10.06
N GLN A 35 -11.16 -1.12 10.63
CA GLN A 35 -12.00 -2.28 10.31
C GLN A 35 -13.48 -2.03 10.67
N ALA A 36 -13.74 -1.45 11.84
CA ALA A 36 -15.09 -1.07 12.26
C ALA A 36 -15.75 -0.10 11.26
N SER A 37 -14.96 0.78 10.63
CA SER A 37 -15.48 1.69 9.60
C SER A 37 -15.95 0.98 8.32
N ILE A 38 -15.37 -0.18 8.02
CA ILE A 38 -15.79 -1.05 6.90
C ILE A 38 -17.01 -1.87 7.30
N ASP A 39 -16.93 -2.53 8.46
CA ASP A 39 -17.96 -3.46 8.94
C ASP A 39 -19.32 -2.78 9.23
N ALA A 40 -19.29 -1.50 9.62
CA ALA A 40 -20.50 -0.71 9.83
C ALA A 40 -21.24 -0.33 8.54
N ARG A 41 -20.74 -0.73 7.37
CA ARG A 41 -21.32 -0.37 6.07
C ARG A 41 -21.57 -1.61 5.22
N ASP A 42 -22.83 -1.82 4.87
CA ASP A 42 -23.22 -2.89 3.95
C ASP A 42 -22.71 -2.57 2.53
N ALA A 43 -22.22 -3.58 1.82
CA ALA A 43 -21.81 -3.46 0.41
C ALA A 43 -22.97 -3.16 -0.53
N GLY A 44 -24.19 -3.51 -0.11
CA GLY A 44 -25.39 -3.43 -0.94
C GLY A 44 -25.47 -4.54 -2.00
N PRO A 45 -26.62 -4.69 -2.65
CA PRO A 45 -26.81 -5.69 -3.71
C PRO A 45 -25.76 -5.50 -4.82
N LYS A 46 -24.98 -6.55 -5.11
CA LYS A 46 -23.92 -6.55 -6.14
C LYS A 46 -22.89 -5.42 -5.95
N GLY A 47 -22.58 -5.03 -4.71
CA GLY A 47 -21.62 -3.99 -4.42
C GLY A 47 -22.11 -2.56 -4.69
N SER A 48 -23.43 -2.33 -4.77
CA SER A 48 -23.98 -1.01 -5.13
C SER A 48 -23.62 0.13 -4.17
N ASN A 49 -23.21 -0.21 -2.94
CA ASN A 49 -22.74 0.74 -1.94
C ASN A 49 -21.21 0.70 -1.73
N GLU A 50 -20.50 -0.06 -2.51
CA GLU A 50 -19.02 -0.07 -2.47
C GLU A 50 -18.45 1.09 -3.26
N PHE A 51 -17.34 1.61 -2.74
CA PHE A 51 -16.43 2.46 -3.49
C PHE A 51 -15.11 1.71 -3.63
N VAL A 52 -14.90 1.16 -4.81
CA VAL A 52 -13.66 0.42 -5.12
C VAL A 52 -12.52 1.39 -5.26
N PHE A 53 -11.51 1.23 -4.42
CA PHE A 53 -10.29 2.03 -4.42
C PHE A 53 -9.08 1.13 -4.67
N TYR A 54 -8.37 1.40 -5.76
CA TYR A 54 -7.12 0.73 -6.09
C TYR A 54 -5.93 1.63 -5.75
N ASP A 55 -5.01 1.11 -4.99
CA ASP A 55 -3.75 1.80 -4.70
C ASP A 55 -2.78 1.65 -5.88
N GLY A 56 -2.13 2.73 -6.31
CA GLY A 56 -0.97 2.66 -7.17
C GLY A 56 0.23 2.19 -6.34
N PRO A 57 0.74 0.97 -6.55
CA PRO A 57 1.68 0.36 -5.64
C PRO A 57 3.07 1.01 -5.73
N PRO A 58 3.72 1.32 -4.59
CA PRO A 58 5.11 1.74 -4.60
C PRO A 58 6.06 0.54 -4.72
N PHE A 59 7.31 0.81 -5.13
CA PHE A 59 8.41 -0.12 -4.94
C PHE A 59 8.89 -0.09 -3.49
N ALA A 60 9.09 -1.25 -2.88
CA ALA A 60 9.65 -1.37 -1.53
C ALA A 60 11.16 -1.67 -1.52
N ASN A 61 11.88 -1.36 -2.58
CA ASN A 61 13.33 -1.46 -2.68
C ASN A 61 14.08 -0.18 -2.24
N GLY A 62 13.34 0.82 -1.76
CA GLY A 62 13.86 2.07 -1.19
C GLY A 62 12.93 2.64 -0.13
N LEU A 63 13.46 3.57 0.67
CA LEU A 63 12.69 4.26 1.71
C LEU A 63 11.73 5.29 1.09
N PRO A 64 10.59 5.55 1.74
CA PRO A 64 9.66 6.58 1.30
C PRO A 64 10.29 8.00 1.36
N HIS A 65 9.85 8.87 0.49
CA HIS A 65 10.27 10.27 0.42
C HIS A 65 9.05 11.21 0.38
N TYR A 66 9.29 12.53 0.35
CA TYR A 66 8.22 13.54 0.41
C TYR A 66 7.16 13.41 -0.70
N GLY A 67 7.52 12.97 -1.89
CA GLY A 67 6.54 12.68 -2.94
C GLY A 67 5.55 11.59 -2.55
N HIS A 68 6.01 10.57 -1.86
CA HIS A 68 5.16 9.52 -1.31
C HIS A 68 4.26 10.03 -0.18
N LEU A 69 4.74 11.01 0.64
CA LEU A 69 3.93 11.66 1.66
C LEU A 69 2.71 12.35 1.04
N LEU A 70 2.92 13.20 0.04
CA LEU A 70 1.84 13.90 -0.65
C LEU A 70 0.85 12.92 -1.30
N THR A 71 1.37 11.94 -2.02
CA THR A 71 0.55 10.91 -2.65
C THR A 71 -0.26 10.12 -1.61
N GLY A 72 0.36 9.78 -0.47
CA GLY A 72 -0.29 9.09 0.64
C GLY A 72 -1.49 9.87 1.20
N TYR A 73 -1.37 11.18 1.35
CA TYR A 73 -2.49 12.04 1.77
C TYR A 73 -3.66 12.00 0.78
N VAL A 74 -3.38 12.16 -0.52
CA VAL A 74 -4.43 12.13 -1.55
C VAL A 74 -5.12 10.76 -1.57
N LYS A 75 -4.35 9.69 -1.47
CA LYS A 75 -4.85 8.31 -1.43
C LYS A 75 -5.70 8.00 -0.18
N ASP A 76 -5.49 8.70 0.93
CA ASP A 76 -6.30 8.55 2.14
C ASP A 76 -7.54 9.45 2.14
N LEU A 77 -7.41 10.68 1.59
CA LEU A 77 -8.49 11.67 1.58
C LEU A 77 -9.74 11.16 0.87
N VAL A 78 -9.59 10.64 -0.34
CA VAL A 78 -10.73 10.17 -1.16
C VAL A 78 -11.48 9.01 -0.50
N PRO A 79 -10.81 7.92 -0.06
CA PRO A 79 -11.48 6.84 0.66
C PRO A 79 -12.14 7.28 1.96
N ARG A 80 -11.51 8.16 2.76
CA ARG A 80 -12.14 8.71 3.98
C ARG A 80 -13.40 9.51 3.66
N TYR A 81 -13.34 10.36 2.64
CA TYR A 81 -14.51 11.10 2.19
C TYR A 81 -15.66 10.18 1.79
N GLN A 82 -15.39 9.13 1.01
CA GLN A 82 -16.39 8.16 0.61
C GLN A 82 -16.94 7.37 1.81
N THR A 83 -16.09 7.03 2.77
CA THR A 83 -16.51 6.41 4.04
C THR A 83 -17.46 7.32 4.82
N MET A 84 -17.17 8.62 4.92
CA MET A 84 -18.06 9.60 5.56
C MET A 84 -19.39 9.77 4.82
N ARG A 85 -19.42 9.52 3.51
CA ARG A 85 -20.67 9.50 2.72
C ARG A 85 -21.46 8.19 2.88
N GLY A 86 -21.03 7.28 3.74
CA GLY A 86 -21.73 6.01 4.00
C GLY A 86 -21.34 4.87 3.06
N ARG A 87 -20.34 5.04 2.19
CA ARG A 87 -19.84 3.97 1.31
C ARG A 87 -18.99 2.97 2.08
N ARG A 88 -19.11 1.69 1.73
CA ARG A 88 -18.14 0.67 2.11
C ARG A 88 -16.87 0.85 1.26
N VAL A 89 -15.73 1.05 1.90
CA VAL A 89 -14.46 1.30 1.22
C VAL A 89 -13.39 0.38 1.80
N GLU A 90 -13.14 -0.71 1.13
CA GLU A 90 -11.97 -1.54 1.39
C GLU A 90 -10.74 -0.90 0.76
N ARG A 91 -9.59 -0.98 1.46
CA ARG A 91 -8.35 -0.31 1.05
C ARG A 91 -7.20 -1.28 1.24
N ARG A 92 -6.78 -1.93 0.16
CA ARG A 92 -5.63 -2.83 0.17
C ARG A 92 -4.37 -2.05 -0.19
N PHE A 93 -3.29 -2.33 0.52
CA PHE A 93 -1.99 -1.86 0.09
C PHE A 93 -1.48 -2.73 -1.06
N GLY A 94 -0.58 -2.19 -1.88
CA GLY A 94 0.01 -2.93 -2.99
C GLY A 94 1.50 -2.64 -3.11
N TRP A 95 2.23 -3.59 -3.71
CA TRP A 95 3.67 -3.49 -3.95
C TRP A 95 3.96 -3.68 -5.44
N ASP A 96 4.69 -2.72 -6.02
CA ASP A 96 5.24 -2.87 -7.35
C ASP A 96 6.55 -3.64 -7.26
N CYS A 97 6.64 -4.74 -8.02
CA CYS A 97 7.70 -5.73 -7.86
C CYS A 97 8.46 -6.02 -9.16
N HIS A 98 8.19 -5.28 -10.23
CA HIS A 98 8.73 -5.59 -11.55
C HIS A 98 9.48 -4.41 -12.19
N GLY A 99 10.26 -4.73 -13.21
CA GLY A 99 10.86 -3.79 -14.13
C GLY A 99 12.17 -3.18 -13.65
N LEU A 100 12.61 -2.19 -14.38
CA LEU A 100 13.92 -1.57 -14.26
C LEU A 100 14.31 -1.11 -12.84
N PRO A 101 13.41 -0.51 -12.05
CA PRO A 101 13.79 -0.11 -10.69
C PRO A 101 14.17 -1.28 -9.78
N ALA A 102 13.50 -2.44 -9.92
CA ALA A 102 13.83 -3.65 -9.16
C ALA A 102 15.17 -4.23 -9.61
N GLU A 103 15.38 -4.31 -10.91
CA GLU A 103 16.60 -4.85 -11.52
C GLU A 103 17.82 -3.97 -11.19
N THR A 104 17.72 -2.66 -11.41
CA THR A 104 18.83 -1.72 -11.17
C THR A 104 19.29 -1.71 -9.71
N GLU A 105 18.37 -1.82 -8.76
CA GLU A 105 18.75 -1.89 -7.35
C GLU A 105 19.44 -3.22 -7.03
N THR A 106 18.98 -4.32 -7.61
CA THR A 106 19.61 -5.63 -7.47
C THR A 106 20.99 -5.67 -8.12
N GLU A 107 21.17 -5.09 -9.31
CA GLU A 107 22.46 -4.94 -9.96
C GLU A 107 23.48 -4.22 -9.06
N LYS A 108 23.06 -3.10 -8.43
CA LYS A 108 23.90 -2.37 -7.48
C LYS A 108 24.29 -3.24 -6.27
N GLN A 109 23.34 -3.97 -5.70
CA GLN A 109 23.59 -4.82 -4.53
C GLN A 109 24.54 -5.98 -4.85
N LEU A 110 24.48 -6.51 -6.08
CA LEU A 110 25.35 -7.60 -6.56
C LEU A 110 26.67 -7.10 -7.16
N GLY A 111 26.82 -5.79 -7.39
CA GLY A 111 27.98 -5.20 -8.06
C GLY A 111 28.04 -5.51 -9.54
N ILE A 112 26.91 -5.81 -10.17
CA ILE A 112 26.76 -6.12 -11.60
C ILE A 112 26.67 -4.81 -12.38
N THR A 113 27.38 -4.71 -13.47
CA THR A 113 27.43 -3.52 -14.33
C THR A 113 27.10 -3.81 -15.80
N THR A 114 27.09 -5.07 -16.19
CA THR A 114 26.86 -5.51 -17.57
C THR A 114 25.82 -6.62 -17.64
N LYS A 115 25.10 -6.66 -18.77
CA LYS A 115 24.16 -7.75 -19.05
C LYS A 115 24.85 -9.13 -19.08
N GLN A 116 26.12 -9.17 -19.52
CA GLN A 116 26.87 -10.44 -19.56
C GLN A 116 27.06 -11.01 -18.16
N GLU A 117 27.36 -10.18 -17.18
CA GLU A 117 27.52 -10.62 -15.78
C GLU A 117 26.23 -11.20 -15.21
N ILE A 118 25.04 -10.71 -15.64
CA ILE A 118 23.75 -11.32 -15.29
C ILE A 118 23.64 -12.72 -15.88
N LEU A 119 24.03 -12.89 -17.15
CA LEU A 119 23.99 -14.19 -17.81
C LEU A 119 24.99 -15.18 -17.19
N ASP A 120 26.16 -14.70 -16.82
CA ASP A 120 27.20 -15.50 -16.15
C ASP A 120 26.77 -15.92 -14.73
N LEU A 121 26.10 -15.04 -13.98
CA LEU A 121 25.48 -15.36 -12.70
C LEU A 121 24.35 -16.40 -12.86
N GLY A 122 23.61 -16.31 -13.94
CA GLY A 122 22.42 -17.10 -14.25
C GLY A 122 21.12 -16.35 -13.98
N VAL A 123 20.25 -16.32 -14.97
CA VAL A 123 18.96 -15.58 -14.94
C VAL A 123 18.11 -15.95 -13.73
N ARG A 124 18.08 -17.23 -13.36
CA ARG A 124 17.32 -17.70 -12.19
C ARG A 124 17.83 -17.06 -10.89
N GLN A 125 19.15 -17.08 -10.69
CA GLN A 125 19.76 -16.52 -9.49
C GLN A 125 19.55 -14.99 -9.41
N PHE A 126 19.65 -14.31 -10.54
CA PHE A 126 19.35 -12.87 -10.62
C PHE A 126 17.89 -12.56 -10.27
N ASN A 127 16.95 -13.33 -10.84
CA ASN A 127 15.52 -13.15 -10.53
C ASN A 127 15.19 -13.45 -9.07
N ASP A 128 15.82 -14.45 -8.46
CA ASP A 128 15.63 -14.75 -7.03
C ASP A 128 16.18 -13.61 -6.13
N ALA A 129 17.30 -13.00 -6.53
CA ALA A 129 17.85 -11.82 -5.86
C ALA A 129 16.91 -10.60 -6.01
N CYS A 130 16.36 -10.34 -7.20
CA CYS A 130 15.35 -9.30 -7.43
C CYS A 130 14.12 -9.49 -6.54
N ARG A 131 13.60 -10.72 -6.48
CA ARG A 131 12.44 -11.06 -5.66
C ARG A 131 12.68 -10.80 -4.17
N THR A 132 13.88 -11.03 -3.69
CA THR A 132 14.27 -10.77 -2.30
C THR A 132 14.44 -9.26 -2.05
N SER A 133 15.13 -8.57 -2.95
CA SER A 133 15.45 -7.15 -2.84
C SER A 133 14.19 -6.26 -2.88
N VAL A 134 13.24 -6.57 -3.76
CA VAL A 134 12.08 -5.70 -4.02
C VAL A 134 11.13 -5.55 -2.81
N LEU A 135 11.17 -6.46 -1.84
CA LEU A 135 10.34 -6.42 -0.63
C LEU A 135 11.12 -6.02 0.63
N GLN A 136 12.37 -5.58 0.48
CA GLN A 136 13.30 -5.32 1.60
C GLN A 136 12.76 -4.32 2.62
N TYR A 137 12.09 -3.26 2.18
CA TYR A 137 11.64 -2.15 3.02
C TYR A 137 10.12 -2.16 3.32
N THR A 138 9.43 -3.27 3.10
CA THR A 138 7.98 -3.34 3.31
C THR A 138 7.55 -2.94 4.72
N LYS A 139 8.30 -3.37 5.76
CA LYS A 139 8.04 -3.00 7.16
C LYS A 139 8.30 -1.52 7.46
N ASP A 140 9.28 -0.93 6.81
CA ASP A 140 9.56 0.50 6.95
C ASP A 140 8.45 1.33 6.31
N TRP A 141 7.95 0.89 5.16
CA TRP A 141 6.79 1.48 4.50
C TRP A 141 5.53 1.37 5.34
N GLU A 142 5.22 0.21 5.90
CA GLU A 142 4.08 0.01 6.79
C GLU A 142 4.14 0.98 7.97
N ARG A 143 5.29 1.08 8.64
CA ARG A 143 5.53 2.01 9.74
C ARG A 143 5.34 3.47 9.34
N TYR A 144 5.86 3.86 8.17
CA TYR A 144 5.73 5.20 7.62
C TYR A 144 4.26 5.54 7.30
N VAL A 145 3.55 4.68 6.60
CA VAL A 145 2.15 4.88 6.21
C VAL A 145 1.23 4.89 7.44
N THR A 146 1.48 4.02 8.41
CA THR A 146 0.77 4.02 9.70
C THR A 146 1.01 5.34 10.45
N ARG A 147 2.25 5.84 10.46
CA ARG A 147 2.58 7.12 11.09
C ARG A 147 1.90 8.31 10.42
N GLN A 148 1.61 8.23 9.12
CA GLN A 148 0.78 9.22 8.40
C GLN A 148 -0.71 9.14 8.78
N SER A 149 -1.10 8.21 9.64
CA SER A 149 -2.51 7.95 10.00
C SER A 149 -3.37 7.47 8.83
N ARG A 150 -2.76 6.95 7.78
CA ARG A 150 -3.47 6.43 6.62
C ARG A 150 -4.12 5.09 6.97
N TRP A 151 -5.42 4.97 6.65
CA TRP A 151 -6.17 3.73 6.81
C TRP A 151 -6.02 2.85 5.57
N VAL A 152 -5.29 1.75 5.72
CA VAL A 152 -5.05 0.78 4.65
C VAL A 152 -4.73 -0.59 5.24
N ASP A 153 -5.14 -1.65 4.56
CA ASP A 153 -4.90 -3.03 4.95
C ASP A 153 -3.57 -3.52 4.37
N PHE A 154 -2.61 -3.76 5.26
CA PHE A 154 -1.32 -4.37 4.94
C PHE A 154 -1.34 -5.90 5.08
N ALA A 155 -2.28 -6.46 5.85
CA ALA A 155 -2.34 -7.90 6.07
C ALA A 155 -2.81 -8.65 4.82
N ASN A 156 -3.68 -8.01 4.03
CA ASN A 156 -4.18 -8.52 2.75
C ASN A 156 -3.63 -7.70 1.58
N ASP A 157 -2.37 -7.31 1.65
CA ASP A 157 -1.70 -6.61 0.55
C ASP A 157 -1.67 -7.45 -0.74
N TYR A 158 -1.48 -6.79 -1.89
CA TYR A 158 -1.19 -7.50 -3.14
C TYR A 158 0.21 -7.15 -3.63
N LYS A 159 0.81 -8.09 -4.32
CA LYS A 159 2.13 -7.91 -4.95
C LYS A 159 2.02 -8.22 -6.42
N THR A 160 2.56 -7.35 -7.25
CA THR A 160 2.53 -7.58 -8.71
C THR A 160 3.31 -8.83 -9.14
N LEU A 161 4.15 -9.36 -8.25
CA LEU A 161 4.88 -10.62 -8.44
C LEU A 161 4.06 -11.89 -8.09
N ASP A 162 2.89 -11.74 -7.47
CA ASP A 162 2.05 -12.87 -7.11
C ASP A 162 1.42 -13.51 -8.35
N THR A 163 1.27 -14.82 -8.35
CA THR A 163 0.81 -15.58 -9.53
C THR A 163 -0.59 -15.19 -9.96
N ASP A 164 -1.50 -14.97 -9.01
CA ASP A 164 -2.88 -14.56 -9.25
C ASP A 164 -2.97 -13.15 -9.86
N TYR A 165 -2.07 -12.24 -9.44
CA TYR A 165 -1.95 -10.93 -10.09
C TYR A 165 -1.47 -11.08 -11.54
N MET A 166 -0.42 -11.86 -11.78
CA MET A 166 0.11 -12.10 -13.13
C MET A 166 -0.92 -12.77 -14.02
N GLU A 167 -1.68 -13.73 -13.51
CA GLU A 167 -2.78 -14.39 -14.24
C GLU A 167 -3.83 -13.36 -14.68
N SER A 168 -4.21 -12.45 -13.80
CA SER A 168 -5.16 -11.37 -14.11
C SER A 168 -4.64 -10.44 -15.23
N VAL A 169 -3.36 -10.11 -15.21
CA VAL A 169 -2.72 -9.30 -16.26
C VAL A 169 -2.72 -10.05 -17.60
N MET A 170 -2.37 -11.33 -17.60
CA MET A 170 -2.37 -12.16 -18.81
C MET A 170 -3.79 -12.35 -19.37
N TRP A 171 -4.78 -12.50 -18.50
CA TRP A 171 -6.19 -12.54 -18.90
C TRP A 171 -6.62 -11.22 -19.59
N ALA A 172 -6.25 -10.09 -19.01
CA ALA A 172 -6.55 -8.78 -19.60
C ALA A 172 -5.87 -8.62 -20.98
N PHE A 173 -4.59 -8.97 -21.07
CA PHE A 173 -3.84 -8.94 -22.33
C PHE A 173 -4.51 -9.81 -23.40
N LYS A 174 -4.81 -11.08 -23.07
CA LYS A 174 -5.49 -12.00 -23.97
C LYS A 174 -6.84 -11.45 -24.44
N THR A 175 -7.62 -10.91 -23.51
CA THR A 175 -8.94 -10.34 -23.82
C THR A 175 -8.85 -9.17 -24.80
N LEU A 176 -7.85 -8.32 -24.67
CA LEU A 176 -7.61 -7.19 -25.57
C LEU A 176 -7.11 -7.67 -26.94
N HIS A 177 -6.21 -8.67 -26.96
CA HIS A 177 -5.73 -9.29 -28.19
C HIS A 177 -6.89 -9.94 -28.97
N ASP A 178 -7.74 -10.73 -28.32
CA ASP A 178 -8.90 -11.38 -28.94
C ASP A 178 -9.92 -10.38 -29.52
N LYS A 179 -9.93 -9.15 -29.01
CA LYS A 179 -10.72 -8.03 -29.54
C LYS A 179 -10.03 -7.27 -30.68
N GLY A 180 -8.82 -7.66 -31.08
CA GLY A 180 -8.02 -6.98 -32.11
C GLY A 180 -7.49 -5.60 -31.69
N LEU A 181 -7.43 -5.31 -30.39
CA LEU A 181 -6.93 -4.04 -29.85
C LEU A 181 -5.41 -4.08 -29.57
N ILE A 182 -4.82 -5.25 -29.60
CA ILE A 182 -3.37 -5.49 -29.48
C ILE A 182 -2.93 -6.34 -30.69
N TYR A 183 -1.82 -5.98 -31.31
CA TYR A 183 -1.23 -6.62 -32.50
C TYR A 183 0.30 -6.70 -32.41
#